data_d7a47cbf67f81f9b51209f3faa5921d9
#
_entry.id   d7a47cbf67f81f9b51209f3faa5921d9
#
_cell.length_a   1.000
_cell.length_b   1.000
_cell.length_c   1.000
_cell.angle_alpha   90.00
_cell.angle_beta   90.00
_cell.angle_gamma   90.00
#
_symmetry.space_group_name_H-M   'P 1'
#
loop_
_entity.id
_entity.type
_entity.pdbx_description
1 polymer ?
#
loop_
_entity_poly.entity_id
_entity_poly.type
_entity_poly.pdbx_seq_one_letter_code
_entity_poly.pdbx_strand_id
1 'polypeptide(L)'
;DVALAAEAAQGHVANGADVLTGTAQMVVGATGVAAEHGALWFGTQANQTALGVDIVAASQVYKWEVVLQGIVDGVRAGDLGGEAHDINFANGGLALEFNDSVDSGGARAVAEAAVAGIASGAISTA
;
A
#
# COMPACT_ATOMS: atom_id res chain seq x y z
N ASP A 1 16.15 9.12 3.36
CA ASP A 1 16.25 10.45 4.00
C ASP A 1 14.91 11.19 3.83
N VAL A 2 14.35 11.69 4.93
CA VAL A 2 13.04 12.36 4.98
C VAL A 2 13.04 13.67 4.19
N ALA A 3 14.14 14.44 4.28
CA ALA A 3 14.25 15.72 3.57
C ALA A 3 14.34 15.54 2.06
N LEU A 4 15.10 14.54 1.59
CA LEU A 4 15.17 14.22 0.17
C LEU A 4 13.83 13.70 -0.37
N ALA A 5 13.07 12.95 0.43
CA ALA A 5 11.73 12.51 0.05
C ALA A 5 10.76 13.70 -0.08
N ALA A 6 10.83 14.68 0.82
CA ALA A 6 10.06 15.91 0.72
C ALA A 6 10.45 16.73 -0.53
N GLU A 7 11.74 16.90 -0.81
CA GLU A 7 12.23 17.60 -2.01
C GLU A 7 11.73 16.93 -3.30
N ALA A 8 11.81 15.60 -3.38
CA ALA A 8 11.29 14.84 -4.52
C ALA A 8 9.77 15.04 -4.69
N ALA A 9 9.01 14.98 -3.60
CA ALA A 9 7.56 15.22 -3.63
C ALA A 9 7.22 16.64 -4.08
N GLN A 10 7.95 17.66 -3.62
CA GLN A 10 7.81 19.05 -4.10
C GLN A 10 8.03 19.15 -5.61
N GLY A 11 9.06 18.46 -6.12
CA GLY A 11 9.34 18.42 -7.55
C GLY A 11 8.20 17.79 -8.34
N HIS A 12 7.59 16.71 -7.85
CA HIS A 12 6.44 16.06 -8.50
C HIS A 12 5.19 16.96 -8.48
N VAL A 13 4.86 17.55 -7.35
CA VAL A 13 3.71 18.46 -7.22
C VAL A 13 3.89 19.71 -8.10
N ALA A 14 5.09 20.29 -8.13
CA ALA A 14 5.40 21.43 -9.01
C ALA A 14 5.22 21.09 -10.51
N ASN A 15 5.37 19.81 -10.87
CA ASN A 15 5.13 19.30 -12.23
C ASN A 15 3.67 18.82 -12.45
N GLY A 16 2.76 19.10 -11.52
CA GLY A 16 1.33 18.84 -11.65
C GLY A 16 0.87 17.47 -11.15
N ALA A 17 1.66 16.78 -10.34
CA ALA A 17 1.19 15.55 -9.69
C ALA A 17 0.18 15.89 -8.59
N ASP A 18 -1.01 15.32 -8.70
CA ASP A 18 -2.12 15.43 -7.74
C ASP A 18 -2.30 14.15 -6.91
N VAL A 19 -1.54 13.09 -7.25
CA VAL A 19 -1.50 11.82 -6.53
C VAL A 19 -0.05 11.40 -6.36
N LEU A 20 0.32 11.05 -5.13
CA LEU A 20 1.67 10.59 -4.78
C LEU A 20 1.60 9.22 -4.09
N THR A 21 2.68 8.47 -4.22
CA THR A 21 2.90 7.22 -3.50
C THR A 21 4.37 7.07 -3.16
N GLY A 22 4.68 6.23 -2.20
CA GLY A 22 6.06 5.94 -1.82
C GLY A 22 6.14 4.80 -0.82
N THR A 23 7.36 4.39 -0.54
CA THR A 23 7.66 3.28 0.37
C THR A 23 8.74 3.66 1.37
N ALA A 24 8.89 2.87 2.43
CA ALA A 24 9.80 3.05 3.55
C ALA A 24 9.48 4.26 4.46
N GLN A 25 10.24 4.39 5.56
CA GLN A 25 9.95 5.37 6.62
C GLN A 25 10.10 6.84 6.19
N MET A 26 10.85 7.10 5.14
CA MET A 26 11.06 8.47 4.64
C MET A 26 9.83 9.11 4.00
N VAL A 27 8.78 8.33 3.74
CA VAL A 27 7.52 8.84 3.17
C VAL A 27 6.84 9.90 4.05
N VAL A 28 7.17 9.99 5.33
CA VAL A 28 6.68 11.05 6.23
C VAL A 28 6.97 12.45 5.67
N GLY A 29 8.15 12.66 5.06
CA GLY A 29 8.47 13.93 4.40
C GLY A 29 7.61 14.18 3.16
N ALA A 30 7.41 13.16 2.34
CA ALA A 30 6.61 13.27 1.11
C ALA A 30 5.11 13.45 1.41
N THR A 31 4.57 12.76 2.43
CA THR A 31 3.16 12.94 2.84
C THR A 31 2.90 14.33 3.41
N GLY A 32 3.88 14.93 4.11
CA GLY A 32 3.78 16.33 4.54
C GLY A 32 3.60 17.29 3.36
N VAL A 33 4.42 17.13 2.32
CA VAL A 33 4.29 17.93 1.09
C VAL A 33 2.96 17.67 0.38
N ALA A 34 2.52 16.41 0.28
CA ALA A 34 1.22 16.08 -0.29
C ALA A 34 0.08 16.82 0.44
N ALA A 35 0.11 16.82 1.78
CA ALA A 35 -0.89 17.52 2.60
C ALA A 35 -0.89 19.04 2.38
N GLU A 36 0.30 19.67 2.32
CA GLU A 36 0.44 21.12 2.09
C GLU A 36 -0.14 21.56 0.74
N HIS A 37 -0.07 20.69 -0.26
CA HIS A 37 -0.50 20.99 -1.63
C HIS A 37 -1.85 20.37 -2.00
N GLY A 38 -2.51 19.66 -1.09
CA GLY A 38 -3.80 19.00 -1.36
C GLY A 38 -3.70 17.82 -2.33
N ALA A 39 -2.52 17.23 -2.52
CA ALA A 39 -2.33 16.02 -3.29
C ALA A 39 -2.76 14.79 -2.48
N LEU A 40 -3.34 13.80 -3.15
CA LEU A 40 -3.68 12.53 -2.51
C LEU A 40 -2.44 11.66 -2.31
N TRP A 41 -2.49 10.83 -1.28
CA TRP A 41 -1.46 9.86 -0.97
C TRP A 41 -2.01 8.43 -1.03
N PHE A 42 -1.26 7.54 -1.70
CA PHE A 42 -1.48 6.10 -1.64
C PHE A 42 -0.36 5.45 -0.84
N GLY A 43 -0.72 4.92 0.33
CA GLY A 43 0.21 4.25 1.24
C GLY A 43 0.64 2.87 0.76
N THR A 44 1.80 2.42 1.22
CA THR A 44 2.35 1.09 0.93
C THR A 44 2.85 0.41 2.20
N GLN A 45 2.87 -0.92 2.20
CA GLN A 45 3.40 -1.81 3.23
C GLN A 45 2.54 -1.92 4.50
N ALA A 46 2.03 -0.80 5.01
CA ALA A 46 1.15 -0.72 6.17
C ALA A 46 0.09 0.35 5.94
N ASN A 47 -0.95 0.38 6.76
CA ASN A 47 -1.93 1.45 6.74
C ASN A 47 -1.27 2.77 7.15
N GLN A 48 -1.26 3.74 6.26
CA GLN A 48 -0.62 5.04 6.43
C GLN A 48 -1.61 6.18 6.72
N THR A 49 -2.88 5.89 6.98
CA THR A 49 -3.91 6.90 7.27
C THR A 49 -3.51 7.87 8.38
N ALA A 50 -2.76 7.40 9.39
CA ALA A 50 -2.27 8.24 10.47
C ALA A 50 -1.26 9.32 10.04
N LEU A 51 -0.65 9.21 8.85
CA LEU A 51 0.27 10.21 8.31
C LEU A 51 -0.46 11.43 7.72
N GLY A 52 -1.75 11.29 7.38
CA GLY A 52 -2.55 12.36 6.84
C GLY A 52 -3.98 11.90 6.57
N VAL A 53 -4.85 12.02 7.58
CA VAL A 53 -6.23 11.51 7.54
C VAL A 53 -7.06 12.09 6.38
N ASP A 54 -6.73 13.31 5.94
CA ASP A 54 -7.49 14.01 4.89
C ASP A 54 -6.93 13.75 3.49
N ILE A 55 -5.75 13.14 3.36
CA ILE A 55 -5.07 12.96 2.06
C ILE A 55 -4.73 11.49 1.74
N VAL A 56 -4.59 10.62 2.73
CA VAL A 56 -4.31 9.20 2.47
C VAL A 56 -5.60 8.53 2.01
N ALA A 57 -5.73 8.30 0.70
CA ALA A 57 -6.94 7.73 0.11
C ALA A 57 -7.07 6.22 0.37
N ALA A 58 -5.97 5.50 0.26
CA ALA A 58 -5.91 4.06 0.54
C ALA A 58 -4.46 3.65 0.86
N SER A 59 -4.30 2.46 1.41
CA SER A 59 -2.99 1.86 1.68
C SER A 59 -2.97 0.40 1.23
N GLN A 60 -1.92 0.02 0.52
CA GLN A 60 -1.59 -1.37 0.27
C GLN A 60 -0.92 -1.93 1.53
N VAL A 61 -1.50 -2.97 2.11
CA VAL A 61 -1.06 -3.53 3.39
C VAL A 61 -0.59 -4.96 3.21
N TYR A 62 0.60 -5.28 3.74
CA TYR A 62 1.11 -6.64 3.83
C TYR A 62 0.67 -7.29 5.14
N LYS A 63 -0.05 -8.40 5.04
CA LYS A 63 -0.46 -9.23 6.17
C LYS A 63 0.53 -10.40 6.32
N TRP A 64 1.66 -10.09 6.92
CA TRP A 64 2.78 -11.02 7.09
C TRP A 64 2.41 -12.28 7.88
N GLU A 65 1.39 -12.20 8.73
CA GLU A 65 0.90 -13.33 9.52
C GLU A 65 0.51 -14.53 8.65
N VAL A 66 0.01 -14.30 7.44
CA VAL A 66 -0.37 -15.37 6.49
C VAL A 66 0.83 -16.23 6.11
N VAL A 67 1.97 -15.62 5.85
CA VAL A 67 3.21 -16.32 5.47
C VAL A 67 3.95 -16.84 6.69
N LEU A 68 4.09 -16.02 7.73
CA LEU A 68 4.84 -16.36 8.93
C LEU A 68 4.27 -17.59 9.65
N GLN A 69 2.94 -17.73 9.69
CA GLN A 69 2.29 -18.91 10.27
C GLN A 69 2.72 -20.18 9.53
N GLY A 70 2.69 -20.16 8.20
CA GLY A 70 3.12 -21.30 7.37
C GLY A 70 4.58 -21.68 7.59
N ILE A 71 5.46 -20.67 7.67
CA ILE A 71 6.89 -20.88 7.95
C ILE A 71 7.10 -21.51 9.34
N VAL A 72 6.42 -21.00 10.37
CA VAL A 72 6.51 -21.53 11.74
C VAL A 72 6.04 -22.99 11.80
N ASP A 73 4.95 -23.31 11.13
CA ASP A 73 4.42 -24.67 11.11
C ASP A 73 5.34 -25.63 10.34
N GLY A 74 5.94 -25.18 9.23
CA GLY A 74 6.98 -25.91 8.49
C GLY A 74 8.19 -26.22 9.37
N VAL A 75 8.75 -25.21 10.04
CA VAL A 75 9.89 -25.40 10.96
C VAL A 75 9.57 -26.40 12.08
N ARG A 76 8.37 -26.36 12.66
CA ARG A 76 7.91 -27.34 13.66
C ARG A 76 7.81 -28.76 13.10
N ALA A 77 7.49 -28.88 11.83
CA ALA A 77 7.43 -30.16 11.11
C ALA A 77 8.82 -30.69 10.68
N GLY A 78 9.89 -29.91 10.88
CA GLY A 78 11.25 -30.24 10.48
C GLY A 78 11.65 -29.72 9.10
N ASP A 79 10.80 -28.92 8.46
CA ASP A 79 11.10 -28.22 7.22
C ASP A 79 11.85 -26.92 7.55
N LEU A 80 13.11 -26.84 7.11
CA LEU A 80 14.01 -25.74 7.44
C LEU A 80 14.14 -24.71 6.31
N GLY A 81 13.24 -24.75 5.35
CA GLY A 81 13.16 -23.77 4.27
C GLY A 81 13.44 -24.37 2.89
N GLY A 82 13.60 -23.48 1.89
CA GLY A 82 13.80 -23.84 0.50
C GLY A 82 12.54 -23.63 -0.36
N GLU A 83 11.42 -23.29 0.27
CA GLU A 83 10.18 -22.92 -0.42
C GLU A 83 10.03 -21.39 -0.56
N ALA A 84 9.43 -20.96 -1.66
CA ALA A 84 9.02 -19.57 -1.84
C ALA A 84 7.64 -19.37 -1.22
N HIS A 85 7.47 -18.23 -0.56
CA HIS A 85 6.21 -17.84 0.03
C HIS A 85 5.72 -16.54 -0.61
N ASP A 86 4.51 -16.55 -1.16
CA ASP A 86 3.91 -15.40 -1.82
C ASP A 86 2.93 -14.67 -0.89
N ILE A 87 2.95 -13.36 -0.97
CA ILE A 87 1.93 -12.47 -0.41
C ILE A 87 1.12 -11.90 -1.56
N ASN A 88 -0.16 -12.22 -1.65
CA ASN A 88 -1.03 -11.77 -2.72
C ASN A 88 -2.48 -11.59 -2.24
N PHE A 89 -3.35 -11.06 -3.12
CA PHE A 89 -4.76 -10.86 -2.78
C PHE A 89 -5.54 -12.18 -2.62
N ALA A 90 -5.16 -13.23 -3.36
CA ALA A 90 -5.87 -14.50 -3.33
C ALA A 90 -5.69 -15.24 -2.00
N ASN A 91 -4.50 -15.15 -1.37
CA ASN A 91 -4.23 -15.77 -0.07
C ASN A 91 -4.49 -14.84 1.12
N GLY A 92 -4.95 -13.61 0.87
CA GLY A 92 -5.21 -12.62 1.91
C GLY A 92 -3.96 -11.98 2.52
N GLY A 93 -2.76 -12.30 2.01
CA GLY A 93 -1.50 -11.70 2.47
C GLY A 93 -1.30 -10.27 1.98
N LEU A 94 -2.02 -9.87 0.93
CA LEU A 94 -2.07 -8.50 0.43
C LEU A 94 -3.49 -7.96 0.60
N ALA A 95 -3.62 -6.75 1.13
CA ALA A 95 -4.91 -6.06 1.25
C ALA A 95 -4.80 -4.62 0.75
N LEU A 96 -5.91 -4.08 0.26
CA LEU A 96 -6.08 -2.66 0.00
C LEU A 96 -7.05 -2.11 1.04
N GLU A 97 -6.56 -1.23 1.90
CA GLU A 97 -7.35 -0.61 2.97
C GLU A 97 -7.66 0.84 2.59
N PHE A 98 -8.94 1.18 2.52
CA PHE A 98 -9.42 2.52 2.17
C PHE A 98 -9.60 3.38 3.43
N ASN A 99 -9.39 4.67 3.26
CA ASN A 99 -9.70 5.66 4.27
C ASN A 99 -11.07 6.29 3.98
N ASP A 100 -12.02 6.08 4.89
CA ASP A 100 -13.39 6.59 4.74
C ASP A 100 -13.51 8.11 4.88
N SER A 101 -12.46 8.79 5.36
CA SER A 101 -12.42 10.26 5.46
C SER A 101 -12.13 10.94 4.12
N VAL A 102 -11.61 10.21 3.12
CA VAL A 102 -11.30 10.74 1.79
C VAL A 102 -12.40 10.33 0.82
N ASP A 103 -13.07 11.31 0.23
CA ASP A 103 -14.04 11.06 -0.84
C ASP A 103 -13.32 10.59 -2.10
N SER A 104 -13.52 9.35 -2.49
CA SER A 104 -12.93 8.73 -3.66
C SER A 104 -13.82 8.79 -4.92
N GLY A 105 -15.03 9.39 -4.82
CA GLY A 105 -15.92 9.64 -5.95
C GLY A 105 -16.25 8.39 -6.77
N GLY A 106 -16.29 7.22 -6.27
CA GLY A 106 -16.55 5.97 -7.01
C GLY A 106 -15.27 5.23 -7.45
N ALA A 107 -14.07 5.80 -7.31
CA ALA A 107 -12.82 5.12 -7.61
C ALA A 107 -12.61 3.91 -6.69
N ARG A 108 -13.10 3.96 -5.45
CA ARG A 108 -13.08 2.84 -4.51
C ARG A 108 -13.76 1.59 -5.09
N ALA A 109 -14.97 1.73 -5.63
CA ALA A 109 -15.69 0.58 -6.19
C ALA A 109 -14.94 -0.06 -7.37
N VAL A 110 -14.29 0.76 -8.20
CA VAL A 110 -13.45 0.28 -9.31
C VAL A 110 -12.22 -0.47 -8.77
N ALA A 111 -11.56 0.06 -7.75
CA ALA A 111 -10.41 -0.58 -7.14
C ALA A 111 -10.79 -1.90 -6.44
N GLU A 112 -11.90 -1.94 -5.71
CA GLU A 112 -12.42 -3.17 -5.08
C GLU A 112 -12.75 -4.25 -6.12
N ALA A 113 -13.36 -3.88 -7.25
CA ALA A 113 -13.62 -4.79 -8.35
C ALA A 113 -12.32 -5.32 -8.99
N ALA A 114 -11.31 -4.45 -9.15
CA ALA A 114 -10.00 -4.86 -9.65
C ALA A 114 -9.29 -5.83 -8.69
N VAL A 115 -9.31 -5.56 -7.39
CA VAL A 115 -8.77 -6.47 -6.35
C VAL A 115 -9.45 -7.83 -6.42
N ALA A 116 -10.78 -7.86 -6.51
CA ALA A 116 -11.53 -9.12 -6.65
C ALA A 116 -11.18 -9.87 -7.95
N GLY A 117 -11.00 -9.14 -9.05
CA GLY A 117 -10.56 -9.69 -10.33
C GLY A 117 -9.17 -10.31 -10.28
N ILE A 118 -8.22 -9.64 -9.62
CA ILE A 118 -6.86 -10.14 -9.41
C ILE A 118 -6.89 -11.37 -8.48
N ALA A 119 -7.61 -11.31 -7.36
CA ALA A 119 -7.71 -12.40 -6.40
C ALA A 119 -8.29 -13.68 -7.02
N SER A 120 -9.26 -13.54 -7.94
CA SER A 120 -9.86 -14.67 -8.66
C SER A 120 -9.07 -15.14 -9.89
N GLY A 121 -8.02 -14.43 -10.30
CA GLY A 121 -7.27 -14.70 -11.53
C GLY A 121 -7.98 -14.23 -12.82
N ALA A 122 -9.09 -13.52 -12.72
CA ALA A 122 -9.77 -12.92 -13.88
C ALA A 122 -8.98 -11.76 -14.48
N ILE A 123 -8.15 -11.09 -13.66
CA ILE A 123 -7.19 -10.07 -14.08
C ILE A 123 -5.79 -10.62 -13.79
N SER A 124 -4.97 -10.74 -14.85
CA SER A 124 -3.55 -11.10 -14.72
C SER A 124 -2.72 -9.85 -14.45
N THR A 125 -1.76 -9.97 -13.50
CA THR A 125 -0.77 -8.93 -13.19
C THR A 125 0.65 -9.33 -13.64
N ALA A 126 0.79 -10.46 -14.30
CA ALA A 126 2.05 -10.99 -14.84
C ALA A 126 2.25 -10.56 -16.30
#